data_b36ff7523d0ef1f4ce97d672210a1288
#
_entry.id   b36ff7523d0ef1f4ce97d672210a1288
#
_cell.length_a   1.000
_cell.length_b   1.000
_cell.length_c   1.000
_cell.angle_alpha   90.00
_cell.angle_beta   90.00
_cell.angle_gamma   90.00
#
_symmetry.space_group_name_H-M   'P 1'
#
loop_
_entity.id
_entity.type
_entity.pdbx_description
1 polymer ?
#
loop_
_entity_poly.entity_id
_entity_poly.type
_entity_poly.pdbx_seq_one_letter_code
_entity_poly.pdbx_strand_id
1 'polypeptide(L)'
;MTIREALAKANKQLLTKIDDAMTKEVFEEVRDEEAATIYSVVYKVYTPRIYRRRGEYGGLGDPYNIEIKGGTAKGGKMAVVNVTDPNPGGTMNNDRVTTGKNLPELVEFGDGYKFYHYDFPSRGRFMDARPFTAKTIEHLKASRAHITALKAGLRRQGINVK
;
A
#
# COMPACT_ATOMS: atom_id res chain seq x y z
N MET A 1 8.73 43.55 5.85
CA MET A 1 8.00 42.34 5.37
C MET A 1 6.62 42.81 4.92
N THR A 2 6.33 42.67 3.65
CA THR A 2 5.00 43.03 3.11
C THR A 2 3.95 41.99 3.50
N ILE A 3 2.68 42.33 3.45
CA ILE A 3 1.57 41.37 3.71
C ILE A 3 1.67 40.16 2.78
N ARG A 4 2.06 40.39 1.52
CA ARG A 4 2.24 39.33 0.53
C ARG A 4 3.33 38.34 0.94
N GLU A 5 4.46 38.82 1.43
CA GLU A 5 5.56 37.99 1.93
C GLU A 5 5.16 37.19 3.18
N ALA A 6 4.43 37.85 4.10
CA ALA A 6 3.93 37.18 5.30
C ALA A 6 2.95 36.05 4.95
N LEU A 7 2.04 36.27 4.00
CA LEU A 7 1.07 35.26 3.54
C LEU A 7 1.79 34.09 2.82
N ALA A 8 2.76 34.38 1.97
CA ALA A 8 3.55 33.36 1.29
C ALA A 8 4.34 32.48 2.29
N LYS A 9 4.91 33.09 3.32
CA LYS A 9 5.59 32.38 4.41
C LYS A 9 4.64 31.48 5.20
N ALA A 10 3.46 31.99 5.55
CA ALA A 10 2.44 31.24 6.28
C ALA A 10 1.94 30.03 5.46
N ASN A 11 1.67 30.22 4.17
CA ASN A 11 1.28 29.14 3.27
C ASN A 11 2.35 28.05 3.17
N LYS A 12 3.62 28.44 3.03
CA LYS A 12 4.73 27.49 2.99
C LYS A 12 4.83 26.68 4.29
N GLN A 13 4.68 27.32 5.44
CA GLN A 13 4.69 26.64 6.74
C GLN A 13 3.49 25.68 6.89
N LEU A 14 2.31 26.08 6.44
CA LEU A 14 1.11 25.22 6.45
C LEU A 14 1.31 23.98 5.57
N LEU A 15 1.82 24.16 4.35
CA LEU A 15 2.10 23.04 3.45
C LEU A 15 3.11 22.06 4.06
N THR A 16 4.17 22.56 4.71
CA THR A 16 5.14 21.69 5.40
C THR A 16 4.48 20.88 6.52
N LYS A 17 3.56 21.48 7.27
CA LYS A 17 2.84 20.80 8.33
C LYS A 17 1.84 19.75 7.79
N ILE A 18 1.19 20.05 6.69
CA ILE A 18 0.34 19.07 5.97
C ILE A 18 1.19 17.90 5.50
N ASP A 19 2.35 18.17 4.93
CA ASP A 19 3.32 17.16 4.48
C ASP A 19 3.72 16.21 5.61
N ASP A 20 4.09 16.76 6.75
CA ASP A 20 4.49 15.97 7.92
C ASP A 20 3.33 15.10 8.42
N ALA A 21 2.11 15.64 8.50
CA ALA A 21 0.93 14.88 8.90
C ALA A 21 0.56 13.78 7.88
N MET A 22 0.73 14.05 6.59
CA MET A 22 0.47 13.07 5.53
C MET A 22 1.47 11.92 5.56
N THR A 23 2.75 12.22 5.72
CA THR A 23 3.82 11.21 5.68
C THR A 23 3.97 10.41 6.96
N LYS A 24 3.38 10.85 8.06
CA LYS A 24 3.35 10.15 9.34
C LYS A 24 1.97 9.55 9.59
N GLU A 25 1.06 10.30 10.15
CA GLU A 25 -0.21 9.79 10.65
C GLU A 25 -1.11 9.23 9.55
N VAL A 26 -1.21 9.91 8.40
CA VAL A 26 -2.05 9.41 7.30
C VAL A 26 -1.42 8.18 6.65
N PHE A 27 -0.10 8.17 6.47
CA PHE A 27 0.59 7.01 5.92
C PHE A 27 0.46 5.78 6.82
N GLU A 28 0.66 5.92 8.12
CA GLU A 28 0.48 4.83 9.08
C GLU A 28 -0.92 4.25 9.01
N GLU A 29 -1.94 5.10 8.99
CA GLU A 29 -3.34 4.67 8.89
C GLU A 29 -3.62 3.92 7.58
N VAL A 30 -3.14 4.44 6.44
CA VAL A 30 -3.33 3.80 5.13
C VAL A 30 -2.61 2.46 5.07
N ARG A 31 -1.38 2.39 5.56
CA ARG A 31 -0.56 1.17 5.62
C ARG A 31 -1.23 0.08 6.45
N ASP A 32 -1.70 0.44 7.62
CA ASP A 32 -2.30 -0.51 8.55
C ASP A 32 -3.65 -1.02 8.03
N GLU A 33 -4.45 -0.15 7.42
CA GLU A 33 -5.70 -0.54 6.75
C GLU A 33 -5.44 -1.44 5.53
N GLU A 34 -4.40 -1.16 4.72
CA GLU A 34 -4.04 -2.01 3.58
C GLU A 34 -3.58 -3.40 4.07
N ALA A 35 -2.74 -3.47 5.08
CA ALA A 35 -2.30 -4.74 5.66
C ALA A 35 -3.48 -5.56 6.21
N ALA A 36 -4.41 -4.92 6.93
CA ALA A 36 -5.62 -5.56 7.43
C ALA A 36 -6.54 -6.05 6.30
N THR A 37 -6.69 -5.25 5.25
CA THR A 37 -7.47 -5.60 4.06
C THR A 37 -6.85 -6.77 3.32
N ILE A 38 -5.53 -6.81 3.13
CA ILE A 38 -4.83 -7.94 2.54
C ILE A 38 -5.08 -9.21 3.35
N TYR A 39 -5.02 -9.13 4.67
CA TYR A 39 -5.31 -10.28 5.52
C TYR A 39 -6.72 -10.81 5.29
N SER A 40 -7.73 -9.95 5.22
CA SER A 40 -9.14 -10.33 5.07
C SER A 40 -9.48 -10.81 3.65
N VAL A 41 -9.02 -10.11 2.61
CA VAL A 41 -9.40 -10.32 1.22
C VAL A 41 -8.51 -11.35 0.53
N VAL A 42 -7.22 -11.41 0.92
CA VAL A 42 -6.25 -12.30 0.28
C VAL A 42 -5.97 -13.55 1.12
N TYR A 43 -5.65 -13.37 2.41
CA TYR A 43 -5.15 -14.48 3.21
C TYR A 43 -6.26 -15.37 3.78
N LYS A 44 -7.38 -14.83 4.18
CA LYS A 44 -8.51 -15.63 4.71
C LYS A 44 -9.21 -16.46 3.63
N VAL A 45 -9.18 -16.01 2.38
CA VAL A 45 -9.92 -16.64 1.28
C VAL A 45 -9.23 -17.90 0.74
N TYR A 46 -7.93 -18.03 0.94
CA TYR A 46 -7.16 -19.13 0.39
C TYR A 46 -6.07 -19.60 1.35
N THR A 47 -6.02 -20.90 1.61
CA THR A 47 -4.94 -21.54 2.37
C THR A 47 -4.04 -22.33 1.41
N PRO A 48 -2.76 -21.95 1.24
CA PRO A 48 -1.86 -22.66 0.35
C PRO A 48 -1.54 -24.06 0.89
N ARG A 49 -1.53 -25.05 0.00
CA ARG A 49 -1.22 -26.45 0.34
C ARG A 49 0.25 -26.84 0.11
N ILE A 50 0.92 -26.12 -0.78
CA ILE A 50 2.24 -26.50 -1.28
C ILE A 50 3.34 -25.60 -0.73
N TYR A 51 3.06 -24.37 -0.36
CA TYR A 51 4.04 -23.43 0.15
C TYR A 51 3.57 -22.74 1.43
N ARG A 52 4.53 -22.27 2.23
CA ARG A 52 4.22 -21.46 3.41
C ARG A 52 4.18 -19.99 3.03
N ARG A 53 3.09 -19.31 3.37
CA ARG A 53 3.01 -17.86 3.20
C ARG A 53 4.03 -17.14 4.07
N ARG A 54 4.64 -16.10 3.54
CA ARG A 54 5.52 -15.22 4.31
C ARG A 54 4.74 -14.33 5.30
N GLY A 55 3.48 -14.02 4.95
CA GLY A 55 2.59 -13.22 5.80
C GLY A 55 3.16 -11.84 6.11
N GLU A 56 3.33 -11.55 7.39
CA GLU A 56 3.91 -10.31 7.91
C GLU A 56 5.45 -10.27 7.87
N TYR A 57 6.10 -11.34 7.39
CA TYR A 57 7.57 -11.43 7.25
C TYR A 57 7.97 -11.40 5.79
N GLY A 58 7.94 -10.22 5.16
CA GLY A 58 8.28 -10.02 3.76
C GLY A 58 7.22 -10.50 2.76
N GLY A 59 5.99 -10.77 3.22
CA GLY A 59 4.84 -11.11 2.39
C GLY A 59 4.06 -9.88 1.94
N LEU A 60 2.97 -10.12 1.20
CA LEU A 60 2.11 -9.05 0.69
C LEU A 60 1.49 -8.19 1.81
N GLY A 61 1.16 -8.80 2.96
CA GLY A 61 0.61 -8.13 4.12
C GLY A 61 1.65 -7.61 5.11
N ASP A 62 2.93 -7.61 4.74
CA ASP A 62 3.97 -7.02 5.57
C ASP A 62 3.90 -5.49 5.48
N PRO A 63 3.67 -4.78 6.59
CA PRO A 63 3.62 -3.32 6.59
C PRO A 63 4.91 -2.66 6.09
N TYR A 64 6.06 -3.33 6.21
CA TYR A 64 7.34 -2.80 5.71
C TYR A 64 7.46 -2.84 4.18
N ASN A 65 6.60 -3.60 3.50
CA ASN A 65 6.51 -3.60 2.04
C ASN A 65 5.54 -2.54 1.50
N ILE A 66 4.90 -1.77 2.37
CA ILE A 66 3.99 -0.69 1.99
C ILE A 66 4.75 0.62 2.19
N GLU A 67 5.03 1.32 1.11
CA GLU A 67 5.92 2.48 1.07
C GLU A 67 5.24 3.70 0.45
N ILE A 68 5.77 4.88 0.80
CA ILE A 68 5.46 6.11 0.06
C ILE A 68 6.36 6.16 -1.17
N LYS A 69 5.77 6.14 -2.36
CA LYS A 69 6.50 6.39 -3.63
C LYS A 69 6.04 7.70 -4.25
N GLY A 70 7.02 8.60 -4.39
CA GLY A 70 6.84 9.86 -5.11
C GLY A 70 6.04 10.92 -4.38
N GLY A 71 6.55 12.14 -4.45
CA GLY A 71 5.84 13.33 -4.06
C GLY A 71 5.50 13.39 -2.58
N THR A 72 6.44 13.87 -1.80
CA THR A 72 6.02 14.56 -0.59
C THR A 72 5.02 15.62 -0.98
N ALA A 73 4.06 15.80 -0.18
CA ALA A 73 2.84 16.54 -0.33
C ALA A 73 2.96 18.03 -0.69
N LYS A 74 3.76 18.39 -1.64
CA LYS A 74 3.56 19.70 -2.29
C LYS A 74 2.16 19.72 -2.88
N GLY A 75 1.18 20.03 -2.01
CA GLY A 75 -0.22 20.05 -2.36
C GLY A 75 -1.09 18.95 -1.74
N GLY A 76 -0.63 18.27 -0.67
CA GLY A 76 -1.42 17.27 0.06
C GLY A 76 -1.68 15.97 -0.72
N LYS A 77 -0.76 15.57 -1.60
CA LYS A 77 -0.85 14.31 -2.36
C LYS A 77 0.27 13.37 -1.98
N MET A 78 -0.06 12.12 -1.76
CA MET A 78 0.86 11.04 -1.42
C MET A 78 0.46 9.78 -2.20
N ALA A 79 1.43 9.09 -2.79
CA ALA A 79 1.21 7.78 -3.38
C ALA A 79 1.73 6.72 -2.41
N VAL A 80 0.86 5.81 -2.02
CA VAL A 80 1.22 4.63 -1.22
C VAL A 80 1.20 3.42 -2.15
N VAL A 81 2.24 2.61 -2.09
CA VAL A 81 2.40 1.43 -2.95
C VAL A 81 2.91 0.26 -2.15
N ASN A 82 2.44 -0.93 -2.49
CA ASN A 82 2.97 -2.18 -1.98
C ASN A 82 4.07 -2.68 -2.93
N VAL A 83 5.28 -2.85 -2.40
CA VAL A 83 6.49 -3.22 -3.15
C VAL A 83 6.94 -4.65 -2.90
N THR A 84 6.03 -5.51 -2.45
CA THR A 84 6.36 -6.91 -2.14
C THR A 84 7.02 -7.60 -3.32
N ASP A 85 8.23 -8.10 -3.08
CA ASP A 85 8.96 -8.91 -4.06
C ASP A 85 8.32 -10.31 -4.16
N PRO A 86 7.96 -10.77 -5.35
CA PRO A 86 7.47 -12.13 -5.56
C PRO A 86 8.53 -13.20 -5.24
N ASN A 87 9.82 -12.87 -5.38
CA ASN A 87 10.91 -13.83 -5.24
C ASN A 87 12.12 -13.27 -4.48
N PRO A 88 12.01 -12.95 -3.18
CA PRO A 88 13.14 -12.47 -2.41
C PRO A 88 14.18 -13.59 -2.24
N GLY A 89 15.35 -13.39 -2.78
CA GLY A 89 16.49 -14.32 -2.61
C GLY A 89 16.83 -15.21 -3.80
N GLY A 90 16.17 -15.09 -4.93
CA GLY A 90 16.64 -15.64 -6.22
C GLY A 90 16.83 -17.15 -6.35
N THR A 91 16.46 -17.94 -5.37
CA THR A 91 16.77 -19.38 -5.29
C THR A 91 15.54 -20.26 -5.23
N MET A 92 14.46 -19.89 -5.85
CA MET A 92 13.37 -20.82 -6.02
C MET A 92 13.43 -21.47 -7.39
N ASN A 93 13.73 -22.76 -7.35
CA ASN A 93 13.59 -23.71 -8.41
C ASN A 93 12.42 -23.38 -9.34
N ASN A 94 12.72 -23.07 -10.58
CA ASN A 94 11.86 -23.18 -11.78
C ASN A 94 10.49 -22.47 -11.81
N ASP A 95 10.03 -21.85 -10.74
CA ASP A 95 8.79 -21.10 -10.75
C ASP A 95 9.04 -19.66 -11.24
N ARG A 96 9.30 -19.56 -12.54
CA ARG A 96 9.40 -18.24 -13.19
C ARG A 96 8.04 -17.62 -13.24
N VAL A 97 7.80 -16.62 -12.40
CA VAL A 97 6.74 -15.65 -12.61
C VAL A 97 7.12 -14.84 -13.87
N THR A 98 6.70 -15.32 -15.03
CA THR A 98 7.14 -14.81 -16.34
C THR A 98 6.36 -13.60 -16.83
N THR A 99 5.56 -12.97 -15.98
CA THR A 99 4.65 -11.92 -16.42
C THR A 99 5.24 -10.51 -16.39
N GLY A 100 6.40 -10.29 -15.81
CA GLY A 100 6.96 -8.95 -15.60
C GLY A 100 6.16 -8.07 -14.63
N LYS A 101 5.08 -8.60 -14.05
CA LYS A 101 4.23 -7.93 -13.06
C LYS A 101 4.75 -8.22 -11.66
N ASN A 102 4.62 -7.25 -10.76
CA ASN A 102 4.93 -7.46 -9.34
C ASN A 102 3.82 -8.25 -8.64
N LEU A 103 4.11 -8.82 -7.48
CA LEU A 103 3.16 -9.66 -6.74
C LEU A 103 1.86 -8.92 -6.36
N PRO A 104 1.89 -7.67 -5.86
CA PRO A 104 0.69 -6.91 -5.58
C PRO A 104 -0.24 -6.80 -6.79
N GLU A 105 0.30 -6.47 -7.95
CA GLU A 105 -0.45 -6.31 -9.19
C GLU A 105 -1.09 -7.63 -9.66
N LEU A 106 -0.35 -8.73 -9.54
CA LEU A 106 -0.87 -10.07 -9.87
C LEU A 106 -2.04 -10.47 -8.96
N VAL A 107 -1.97 -10.16 -7.68
CA VAL A 107 -3.03 -10.47 -6.71
C VAL A 107 -4.24 -9.55 -6.92
N GLU A 108 -4.02 -8.26 -7.12
CA GLU A 108 -5.07 -7.26 -7.34
C GLU A 108 -5.96 -7.62 -8.53
N PHE A 109 -5.32 -7.94 -9.67
CA PHE A 109 -6.02 -8.16 -10.94
C PHE A 109 -6.27 -9.63 -11.29
N GLY A 110 -5.70 -10.58 -10.58
CA GLY A 110 -5.83 -12.00 -10.88
C GLY A 110 -5.19 -12.42 -12.21
N ASP A 111 -4.38 -11.57 -12.81
CA ASP A 111 -3.79 -11.76 -14.13
C ASP A 111 -2.53 -12.63 -14.06
N GLY A 112 -2.77 -13.94 -14.23
CA GLY A 112 -1.80 -14.79 -14.87
C GLY A 112 -0.52 -15.12 -14.12
N TYR A 113 -0.61 -15.80 -12.98
CA TYR A 113 0.45 -16.73 -12.62
C TYR A 113 0.53 -17.82 -13.70
N LYS A 114 1.49 -17.73 -14.60
CA LYS A 114 1.84 -18.83 -15.48
C LYS A 114 2.89 -19.66 -14.76
N PHE A 115 2.47 -20.71 -14.07
CA PHE A 115 3.40 -21.76 -13.65
C PHE A 115 3.83 -22.55 -14.87
N TYR A 116 5.09 -22.50 -15.23
CA TYR A 116 5.72 -23.47 -16.09
C TYR A 116 6.26 -24.59 -15.21
N HIS A 117 5.44 -25.58 -14.92
CA HIS A 117 5.97 -26.86 -14.46
C HIS A 117 6.29 -27.70 -15.71
N TYR A 118 7.49 -28.28 -15.74
CA TYR A 118 7.98 -29.06 -16.89
C TYR A 118 7.07 -30.26 -17.21
N ASP A 119 6.40 -30.84 -16.20
CA ASP A 119 5.57 -32.02 -16.33
C ASP A 119 4.05 -31.76 -16.43
N PHE A 120 3.61 -30.53 -16.20
CA PHE A 120 2.24 -30.12 -16.32
C PHE A 120 2.15 -28.74 -16.96
N PRO A 121 1.88 -28.65 -18.25
CA PRO A 121 1.57 -27.39 -18.88
C PRO A 121 0.16 -26.95 -18.46
N SER A 122 -0.05 -26.76 -17.17
CA SER A 122 -1.32 -26.20 -16.69
C SER A 122 -1.34 -24.72 -17.00
N ARG A 123 -1.96 -24.39 -18.10
CA ARG A 123 -2.40 -23.04 -18.45
C ARG A 123 -3.55 -22.63 -17.52
N GLY A 124 -3.33 -22.66 -16.20
CA GLY A 124 -4.32 -22.33 -15.22
C GLY A 124 -4.21 -20.87 -14.81
N ARG A 125 -5.31 -20.17 -14.88
CA ARG A 125 -5.57 -18.97 -14.11
C ARG A 125 -5.67 -19.43 -12.66
N PHE A 126 -4.58 -19.34 -11.88
CA PHE A 126 -4.54 -19.93 -10.54
C PHE A 126 -5.18 -19.08 -9.46
N MET A 127 -5.51 -17.82 -9.73
CA MET A 127 -6.16 -16.96 -8.75
C MET A 127 -7.16 -16.04 -9.42
N ASP A 128 -8.33 -15.95 -8.79
CA ASP A 128 -9.26 -14.87 -9.07
C ASP A 128 -8.68 -13.54 -8.55
N ALA A 129 -9.08 -12.45 -9.18
CA ALA A 129 -8.72 -11.10 -8.72
C ALA A 129 -9.11 -10.91 -7.26
N ARG A 130 -8.21 -10.35 -6.49
CA ARG A 130 -8.43 -9.99 -5.08
C ARG A 130 -8.08 -8.53 -4.90
N PRO A 131 -9.01 -7.63 -5.18
CA PRO A 131 -8.78 -6.20 -5.29
C PRO A 131 -8.63 -5.57 -3.90
N PHE A 132 -7.52 -5.87 -3.21
CA PHE A 132 -7.25 -5.38 -1.87
C PHE A 132 -7.02 -3.87 -1.84
N THR A 133 -6.37 -3.30 -2.85
CA THR A 133 -6.19 -1.84 -2.96
C THR A 133 -7.52 -1.13 -3.10
N ALA A 134 -8.40 -1.62 -3.99
CA ALA A 134 -9.74 -1.05 -4.15
C ALA A 134 -10.56 -1.16 -2.87
N LYS A 135 -10.47 -2.28 -2.16
CA LYS A 135 -11.15 -2.48 -0.88
C LYS A 135 -10.59 -1.59 0.23
N THR A 136 -9.28 -1.42 0.31
CA THR A 136 -8.66 -0.45 1.24
C THR A 136 -9.20 0.96 1.01
N ILE A 137 -9.30 1.39 -0.25
CA ILE A 137 -9.87 2.69 -0.60
C ILE A 137 -11.34 2.80 -0.17
N GLU A 138 -12.15 1.76 -0.38
CA GLU A 138 -13.54 1.71 0.09
C GLU A 138 -13.64 1.86 1.61
N HIS A 139 -12.84 1.10 2.37
CA HIS A 139 -12.81 1.15 3.83
C HIS A 139 -12.37 2.52 4.35
N LEU A 140 -11.30 3.08 3.80
CA LEU A 140 -10.81 4.42 4.17
C LEU A 140 -11.85 5.52 3.87
N LYS A 141 -12.58 5.42 2.76
CA LYS A 141 -13.67 6.34 2.43
C LYS A 141 -14.85 6.22 3.38
N ALA A 142 -15.22 4.99 3.75
CA ALA A 142 -16.33 4.74 4.64
C ALA A 142 -16.02 5.17 6.08
N SER A 143 -14.86 4.79 6.62
CA SER A 143 -14.44 5.11 7.99
C SER A 143 -13.99 6.56 8.17
N ARG A 144 -13.50 7.19 7.10
CA ARG A 144 -12.81 8.50 7.14
C ARG A 144 -11.58 8.52 8.06
N ALA A 145 -11.00 7.36 8.35
CA ALA A 145 -9.87 7.21 9.27
C ALA A 145 -8.67 8.06 8.83
N HIS A 146 -8.35 8.10 7.53
CA HIS A 146 -7.30 8.95 6.95
C HIS A 146 -7.52 10.45 7.20
N ILE A 147 -8.78 10.92 7.25
CA ILE A 147 -9.09 12.32 7.59
C ILE A 147 -8.88 12.56 9.09
N THR A 148 -9.25 11.59 9.92
CA THR A 148 -9.03 11.65 11.36
C THR A 148 -7.53 11.66 11.68
N ALA A 149 -6.74 10.82 11.01
CA ALA A 149 -5.30 10.79 11.10
C ALA A 149 -4.66 12.12 10.68
N LEU A 150 -5.10 12.71 9.56
CA LEU A 150 -4.63 14.04 9.14
C LEU A 150 -4.92 15.12 10.19
N LYS A 151 -6.13 15.13 10.74
CA LYS A 151 -6.47 16.08 11.81
C LYS A 151 -5.61 15.87 13.06
N ALA A 152 -5.34 14.63 13.43
CA ALA A 152 -4.47 14.30 14.55
C ALA A 152 -3.04 14.83 14.31
N GLY A 153 -2.47 14.58 13.14
CA GLY A 153 -1.15 15.09 12.76
C GLY A 153 -1.04 16.61 12.75
N LEU A 154 -2.08 17.30 12.29
CA LEU A 154 -2.13 18.77 12.33
C LEU A 154 -2.25 19.31 13.76
N ARG A 155 -3.06 18.65 14.62
CA ARG A 155 -3.17 19.03 16.04
C ARG A 155 -1.86 18.82 16.80
N ARG A 156 -1.15 17.72 16.54
CA ARG A 156 0.20 17.46 17.10
C ARG A 156 1.16 18.63 16.77
N GLN A 157 0.98 19.27 15.62
CA GLN A 157 1.79 20.41 15.18
C GLN A 157 1.24 21.77 15.62
N GLY A 158 0.26 21.80 16.53
CA GLY A 158 -0.33 23.02 17.06
C GLY A 158 -1.33 23.71 16.16
N ILE A 159 -1.85 23.02 15.11
CA ILE A 159 -2.94 23.56 14.28
C ILE A 159 -4.27 23.08 14.85
N ASN A 160 -5.12 24.03 15.23
CA ASN A 160 -6.47 23.71 15.68
C ASN A 160 -7.38 23.47 14.44
N VAL A 161 -7.69 22.20 14.18
CA VAL A 161 -8.62 21.78 13.13
C VAL A 161 -9.87 21.17 13.76
N LYS A 162 -11.04 21.58 13.28
CA LYS A 162 -12.34 21.04 13.67
C LYS A 162 -12.72 19.79 12.89
#